data_e2d21f777265903ea5d0a7a6819218a6
#
_entry.id   e2d21f777265903ea5d0a7a6819218a6
#
_cell.length_a   1.000
_cell.length_b   1.000
_cell.length_c   1.000
_cell.angle_alpha   90.00
_cell.angle_beta   90.00
_cell.angle_gamma   90.00
#
_symmetry.space_group_name_H-M   'P 1'
#
loop_
_entity.id
_entity.type
_entity.pdbx_description
1 polymer ?
#
loop_
_entity_poly.entity_id
_entity_poly.type
_entity_poly.pdbx_seq_one_letter_code
_entity_poly.pdbx_strand_id
1 'polypeptide(L)'
;MRISASLFLAVLACATFVSDPTAPAAAQPAPKAAPKAGPKSAPKPASTPAPVTAATPPMGWNSWNFFAGKVNDKDIRAAADNLVATGMKDAGYIYVNIDDTWEGDRDADGVLHTNPKFPDMKALADYVHSKGLKIGIYSGPGLKTCGNYAASLGHEEQDAKMYAEWGIDYLKYDECSFTQDVLEEQAPGDKAAQMRLMVAAYEKMGKALKATGRPIVFSLCQYGWDAVWEWAPGIGGNLWRTTGDINPRWDRIYAILSQQDGLAKYAGPGHWNDPDMLEVGNGKLSLEENWSHFAMWAMLASPLLAGNDLPNMKPEIKAILTNSDVIAIDQDRLGHQATRAYSDGEVEVWTRPLSGGALAIAVLAAGDTRYSTHPFHLDLARLGLHGPQKGQDLKTGQPITLTNNMPIEIQSHDTPASPHRRAEVSAFHPVSKKWDVAC
;
A
#
# COMPACT_ATOMS: atom_id res chain seq x y z
N MET A 1 -21.85 6.22 -42.07
CA MET A 1 -20.43 5.81 -42.25
C MET A 1 -20.17 4.63 -41.33
N ARG A 2 -20.04 3.43 -41.92
CA ARG A 2 -19.87 2.17 -41.16
C ARG A 2 -18.40 2.00 -40.84
N ILE A 3 -18.06 1.68 -39.60
CA ILE A 3 -16.72 1.21 -39.21
C ILE A 3 -16.88 -0.14 -38.53
N SER A 4 -16.24 -1.14 -39.14
CA SER A 4 -16.23 -2.55 -38.73
C SER A 4 -15.46 -2.79 -37.46
N ALA A 5 -16.01 -3.60 -36.57
CA ALA A 5 -15.31 -4.20 -35.43
C ALA A 5 -14.61 -5.48 -35.92
N SER A 6 -13.31 -5.59 -35.73
CA SER A 6 -12.54 -6.83 -35.94
C SER A 6 -12.38 -7.57 -34.63
N LEU A 7 -12.99 -8.74 -34.57
CA LEU A 7 -12.90 -9.70 -33.47
C LEU A 7 -11.66 -10.58 -33.70
N PHE A 8 -10.69 -10.58 -32.80
CA PHE A 8 -9.60 -11.56 -32.81
C PHE A 8 -9.92 -12.68 -31.82
N LEU A 9 -10.23 -13.85 -32.38
CA LEU A 9 -10.41 -15.10 -31.64
C LEU A 9 -9.09 -15.89 -31.72
N ALA A 10 -8.40 -16.08 -30.59
CA ALA A 10 -7.24 -16.98 -30.50
C ALA A 10 -7.71 -18.37 -30.06
N VAL A 11 -7.69 -19.32 -31.01
CA VAL A 11 -7.94 -20.73 -30.74
C VAL A 11 -6.60 -21.39 -30.42
N LEU A 12 -6.44 -21.94 -29.24
CA LEU A 12 -5.29 -22.75 -28.86
C LEU A 12 -5.62 -24.22 -29.19
N ALA A 13 -4.99 -24.76 -30.23
CA ALA A 13 -5.07 -26.18 -30.58
C ALA A 13 -4.02 -26.98 -29.84
N CYS A 14 -4.46 -27.91 -28.99
CA CYS A 14 -3.62 -28.91 -28.37
C CYS A 14 -3.39 -30.08 -29.35
N ALA A 15 -2.16 -30.21 -29.86
CA ALA A 15 -1.77 -31.37 -30.67
C ALA A 15 -1.20 -32.47 -29.77
N THR A 16 -1.92 -33.58 -29.68
CA THR A 16 -1.43 -34.81 -29.06
C THR A 16 -0.62 -35.60 -30.08
N PHE A 17 0.65 -35.81 -29.84
CA PHE A 17 1.48 -36.76 -30.60
C PHE A 17 1.31 -38.13 -30.02
N VAL A 18 0.78 -39.04 -30.83
CA VAL A 18 0.79 -40.50 -30.63
C VAL A 18 2.07 -41.05 -31.27
N SER A 19 2.93 -41.67 -30.54
CA SER A 19 4.13 -42.38 -31.02
C SER A 19 3.83 -43.86 -31.26
N ASP A 20 4.03 -44.30 -32.47
CA ASP A 20 3.90 -45.67 -32.91
C ASP A 20 5.29 -46.37 -32.83
N PRO A 21 5.44 -47.55 -32.21
CA PRO A 21 6.72 -48.25 -32.03
C PRO A 21 6.80 -49.42 -33.01
N THR A 22 7.48 -49.30 -34.17
CA THR A 22 8.10 -50.44 -34.84
C THR A 22 8.97 -50.04 -36.02
N ALA A 23 10.30 -50.11 -35.88
CA ALA A 23 11.23 -50.44 -36.99
C ALA A 23 12.56 -50.90 -36.42
N PRO A 24 13.24 -51.91 -37.00
CA PRO A 24 14.39 -52.61 -36.39
C PRO A 24 15.72 -51.87 -36.61
N ALA A 25 16.58 -51.96 -35.61
CA ALA A 25 17.90 -51.35 -35.56
C ALA A 25 18.87 -51.96 -36.55
N ALA A 26 19.53 -51.11 -37.37
CA ALA A 26 20.75 -51.44 -38.09
C ALA A 26 21.97 -51.09 -37.27
N ALA A 27 22.91 -52.03 -37.15
CA ALA A 27 24.15 -51.92 -36.38
C ALA A 27 25.11 -50.86 -36.99
N GLN A 28 25.54 -49.90 -36.20
CA GLN A 28 26.65 -48.97 -36.53
C GLN A 28 27.95 -49.40 -35.83
N PRO A 29 29.13 -49.19 -36.45
CA PRO A 29 30.43 -49.52 -35.86
C PRO A 29 30.82 -48.58 -34.73
N ALA A 30 31.57 -49.10 -33.75
CA ALA A 30 31.99 -48.40 -32.53
C ALA A 30 32.85 -47.14 -32.82
N PRO A 31 32.60 -46.03 -32.16
CA PRO A 31 33.44 -44.84 -32.28
C PRO A 31 34.70 -44.93 -31.44
N LYS A 32 35.82 -44.40 -32.02
CA LYS A 32 37.13 -44.28 -31.35
C LYS A 32 37.01 -43.36 -30.11
N ALA A 33 37.73 -43.77 -29.05
CA ALA A 33 37.76 -43.03 -27.78
C ALA A 33 38.22 -41.58 -27.95
N ALA A 34 37.41 -40.66 -27.49
CA ALA A 34 37.72 -39.20 -27.37
C ALA A 34 38.51 -38.91 -26.09
N PRO A 35 39.36 -37.87 -26.06
CA PRO A 35 40.19 -37.52 -24.91
C PRO A 35 39.32 -37.10 -23.71
N LYS A 36 39.73 -37.53 -22.49
CA LYS A 36 39.04 -37.19 -21.23
C LYS A 36 38.97 -35.70 -21.02
N ALA A 37 37.77 -35.12 -21.07
CA ALA A 37 37.52 -33.76 -20.64
C ALA A 37 37.68 -33.70 -19.10
N GLY A 38 38.43 -32.67 -18.65
CA GLY A 38 38.59 -32.38 -17.22
C GLY A 38 37.24 -32.01 -16.56
N PRO A 39 37.18 -32.04 -15.21
CA PRO A 39 35.93 -31.83 -14.50
C PRO A 39 35.35 -30.44 -14.82
N LYS A 40 34.18 -30.41 -15.45
CA LYS A 40 33.40 -29.19 -15.61
C LYS A 40 33.00 -28.72 -14.22
N SER A 41 33.38 -27.49 -13.86
CA SER A 41 32.89 -26.83 -12.65
C SER A 41 31.36 -26.89 -12.62
N ALA A 42 30.81 -27.29 -11.48
CA ALA A 42 29.37 -27.31 -11.27
C ALA A 42 28.77 -25.90 -11.55
N PRO A 43 27.60 -25.78 -12.16
CA PRO A 43 26.96 -24.50 -12.37
C PRO A 43 26.75 -23.86 -11.00
N LYS A 44 27.18 -22.58 -10.89
CA LYS A 44 26.91 -21.74 -9.72
C LYS A 44 25.39 -21.75 -9.50
N PRO A 45 24.89 -22.03 -8.28
CA PRO A 45 23.46 -21.99 -8.04
C PRO A 45 22.93 -20.63 -8.49
N ALA A 46 21.83 -20.63 -9.22
CA ALA A 46 21.15 -19.42 -9.64
C ALA A 46 20.86 -18.60 -8.38
N SER A 47 21.34 -17.37 -8.35
CA SER A 47 21.07 -16.45 -7.24
C SER A 47 19.55 -16.28 -7.15
N THR A 48 18.97 -16.57 -5.99
CA THR A 48 17.57 -16.22 -5.71
C THR A 48 17.40 -14.72 -6.00
N PRO A 49 16.39 -14.31 -6.76
CA PRO A 49 16.12 -12.90 -6.97
C PRO A 49 16.03 -12.19 -5.61
N ALA A 50 16.61 -10.99 -5.52
CA ALA A 50 16.47 -10.19 -4.32
C ALA A 50 14.97 -9.96 -4.01
N PRO A 51 14.55 -10.01 -2.74
CA PRO A 51 13.15 -9.77 -2.39
C PRO A 51 12.73 -8.38 -2.89
N VAL A 52 11.53 -8.32 -3.45
CA VAL A 52 10.93 -7.06 -3.92
C VAL A 52 10.67 -6.16 -2.71
N THR A 53 11.19 -4.93 -2.73
CA THR A 53 10.90 -3.93 -1.70
C THR A 53 9.40 -3.60 -1.74
N ALA A 54 8.73 -3.55 -0.57
CA ALA A 54 7.28 -3.37 -0.46
C ALA A 54 6.48 -4.37 -1.33
N ALA A 55 6.82 -5.67 -1.27
CA ALA A 55 6.12 -6.72 -2.01
C ALA A 55 4.62 -6.79 -1.70
N THR A 56 4.21 -6.38 -0.51
CA THR A 56 2.84 -6.06 -0.09
C THR A 56 2.79 -4.62 0.41
N PRO A 57 1.60 -4.01 0.54
CA PRO A 57 1.49 -2.65 1.07
C PRO A 57 2.18 -2.51 2.43
N PRO A 58 3.02 -1.49 2.66
CA PRO A 58 3.65 -1.28 3.95
C PRO A 58 2.63 -1.07 5.07
N MET A 59 2.84 -1.73 6.22
CA MET A 59 2.05 -1.54 7.42
C MET A 59 2.92 -0.98 8.54
N GLY A 60 2.41 0.02 9.26
CA GLY A 60 3.16 0.65 10.32
C GLY A 60 2.40 1.76 11.04
N TRP A 61 3.16 2.64 11.69
CA TRP A 61 2.67 3.82 12.35
C TRP A 61 3.54 5.02 11.94
N ASN A 62 2.92 6.19 11.79
CA ASN A 62 3.60 7.45 11.47
C ASN A 62 3.24 8.50 12.51
N SER A 63 4.20 9.34 12.87
CA SER A 63 4.09 10.28 14.00
C SER A 63 3.18 11.49 13.73
N TRP A 64 2.88 11.84 12.47
CA TRP A 64 2.31 13.13 12.13
C TRP A 64 0.93 13.40 12.74
N ASN A 65 -0.03 12.49 12.51
CA ASN A 65 -1.44 12.77 12.85
C ASN A 65 -1.67 12.91 14.36
N PHE A 66 -0.84 12.29 15.20
CA PHE A 66 -0.95 12.42 16.65
C PHE A 66 -0.03 13.49 17.24
N PHE A 67 1.24 13.51 16.84
CA PHE A 67 2.23 14.40 17.44
C PHE A 67 2.45 15.70 16.68
N ALA A 68 2.19 15.71 15.37
CA ALA A 68 2.64 16.79 14.47
C ALA A 68 4.12 17.11 14.74
N GLY A 69 4.52 18.38 14.71
CA GLY A 69 5.88 18.80 14.96
C GLY A 69 6.40 18.67 16.40
N LYS A 70 5.64 18.07 17.32
CA LYS A 70 6.05 17.89 18.73
C LYS A 70 6.76 16.57 19.00
N VAL A 71 6.78 15.66 18.03
CA VAL A 71 7.43 14.34 18.14
C VAL A 71 8.91 14.46 18.50
N ASN A 72 9.41 13.51 19.29
CA ASN A 72 10.80 13.42 19.70
C ASN A 72 11.27 11.96 19.83
N ASP A 73 12.56 11.72 20.09
CA ASP A 73 13.18 10.39 20.23
C ASP A 73 12.44 9.48 21.24
N LYS A 74 12.00 10.03 22.38
CA LYS A 74 11.27 9.23 23.38
C LYS A 74 9.91 8.77 22.89
N ASP A 75 9.23 9.61 22.12
CA ASP A 75 7.93 9.28 21.56
C ASP A 75 8.06 8.15 20.53
N ILE A 76 9.09 8.17 19.69
CA ILE A 76 9.36 7.10 18.70
C ILE A 76 9.72 5.79 19.40
N ARG A 77 10.55 5.81 20.45
CA ARG A 77 10.83 4.61 21.26
C ARG A 77 9.56 4.07 21.91
N ALA A 78 8.73 4.93 22.45
CA ALA A 78 7.45 4.55 23.04
C ALA A 78 6.49 3.98 21.97
N ALA A 79 6.46 4.55 20.77
CA ALA A 79 5.66 4.00 19.67
C ALA A 79 6.12 2.58 19.28
N ALA A 80 7.44 2.36 19.18
CA ALA A 80 8.00 1.04 18.92
C ALA A 80 7.63 0.02 20.00
N ASP A 81 7.75 0.41 21.28
CA ASP A 81 7.35 -0.44 22.40
C ASP A 81 5.85 -0.75 22.39
N ASN A 82 5.01 0.23 22.06
CA ASN A 82 3.55 0.05 22.00
C ASN A 82 3.12 -0.81 20.81
N LEU A 83 3.75 -0.72 19.65
CA LEU A 83 3.46 -1.65 18.55
C LEU A 83 3.69 -3.11 18.96
N VAL A 84 4.73 -3.38 19.75
CA VAL A 84 4.98 -4.73 20.30
C VAL A 84 3.95 -5.07 21.37
N ALA A 85 3.76 -4.19 22.37
CA ALA A 85 2.92 -4.47 23.53
C ALA A 85 1.43 -4.62 23.18
N THR A 86 0.95 -3.93 22.18
CA THR A 86 -0.45 -4.02 21.72
C THR A 86 -0.71 -5.23 20.81
N GLY A 87 0.33 -5.91 20.31
CA GLY A 87 0.22 -6.97 19.32
C GLY A 87 0.08 -6.46 17.88
N MET A 88 0.15 -5.15 17.63
CA MET A 88 0.11 -4.60 16.27
C MET A 88 1.29 -5.10 15.43
N LYS A 89 2.50 -5.24 16.02
CA LYS A 89 3.65 -5.84 15.33
C LYS A 89 3.32 -7.24 14.81
N ASP A 90 2.70 -8.09 15.63
CA ASP A 90 2.34 -9.46 15.24
C ASP A 90 1.23 -9.47 14.17
N ALA A 91 0.41 -8.42 14.12
CA ALA A 91 -0.56 -8.19 13.06
C ALA A 91 0.05 -7.65 11.75
N GLY A 92 1.37 -7.32 11.72
CA GLY A 92 2.07 -6.88 10.52
C GLY A 92 2.50 -5.42 10.50
N TYR A 93 2.19 -4.60 11.51
CA TYR A 93 2.63 -3.20 11.62
C TYR A 93 4.10 -3.14 12.01
N ILE A 94 4.98 -3.15 11.03
CA ILE A 94 6.43 -3.25 11.26
C ILE A 94 7.18 -1.93 11.10
N TYR A 95 6.60 -0.91 10.47
CA TYR A 95 7.26 0.39 10.31
C TYR A 95 6.90 1.36 11.43
N VAL A 96 7.91 2.07 11.95
CA VAL A 96 7.77 3.23 12.83
C VAL A 96 8.36 4.42 12.09
N ASN A 97 7.49 5.28 11.57
CA ASN A 97 7.91 6.39 10.70
C ASN A 97 7.94 7.71 11.48
N ILE A 98 9.09 8.35 11.48
CA ILE A 98 9.26 9.73 11.91
C ILE A 98 8.84 10.61 10.74
N ASP A 99 7.82 11.43 10.93
CA ASP A 99 7.41 12.45 9.95
C ASP A 99 8.29 13.70 10.08
N ASP A 100 7.89 14.81 9.49
CA ASP A 100 8.58 16.10 9.46
C ASP A 100 9.04 16.58 10.86
N THR A 101 9.98 17.49 10.88
CA THR A 101 10.49 18.23 12.06
C THR A 101 11.54 17.50 12.92
N TRP A 102 12.22 16.51 12.38
CA TRP A 102 13.40 15.90 13.01
C TRP A 102 14.71 16.59 12.59
N GLU A 103 14.68 17.28 11.46
CA GLU A 103 15.83 17.90 10.82
C GLU A 103 16.36 19.08 11.64
N GLY A 104 17.66 19.21 11.63
CA GLY A 104 18.41 20.37 12.14
C GLY A 104 19.00 21.19 11.00
N ASP A 105 20.15 21.81 11.26
CA ASP A 105 20.86 22.59 10.27
C ASP A 105 21.86 21.72 9.51
N ARG A 106 22.26 22.18 8.31
CA ARG A 106 23.40 21.64 7.58
C ARG A 106 24.68 22.33 8.02
N ASP A 107 25.76 21.55 8.15
CA ASP A 107 27.09 22.09 8.40
C ASP A 107 27.75 22.67 7.14
N ALA A 108 29.02 23.11 7.29
CA ALA A 108 29.78 23.72 6.19
C ALA A 108 30.07 22.74 5.03
N ASP A 109 30.05 21.43 5.29
CA ASP A 109 30.21 20.36 4.29
C ASP A 109 28.87 19.91 3.71
N GLY A 110 27.76 20.55 4.11
CA GLY A 110 26.41 20.28 3.65
C GLY A 110 25.75 19.07 4.35
N VAL A 111 26.37 18.48 5.35
CA VAL A 111 25.82 17.35 6.10
C VAL A 111 24.66 17.83 6.96
N LEU A 112 23.49 17.18 6.79
CA LEU A 112 22.30 17.46 7.59
C LEU A 112 22.45 16.82 8.97
N HIS A 113 22.29 17.63 10.02
CA HIS A 113 22.24 17.15 11.39
C HIS A 113 20.81 17.00 11.89
N THR A 114 20.59 16.20 12.91
CA THR A 114 19.33 16.14 13.61
C THR A 114 19.19 17.34 14.56
N ASN A 115 17.96 17.75 14.86
CA ASN A 115 17.71 18.76 15.87
C ASN A 115 17.75 18.16 17.30
N PRO A 116 17.73 18.97 18.37
CA PRO A 116 17.84 18.49 19.76
C PRO A 116 16.72 17.51 20.20
N LYS A 117 15.60 17.41 19.46
CA LYS A 117 14.55 16.42 19.75
C LYS A 117 15.01 14.99 19.41
N PHE A 118 15.98 14.85 18.50
CA PHE A 118 16.51 13.58 18.01
C PHE A 118 18.05 13.58 18.11
N PRO A 119 18.61 13.44 19.32
CA PRO A 119 20.04 13.66 19.56
C PRO A 119 20.94 12.60 18.89
N ASP A 120 20.44 11.40 18.62
CA ASP A 120 21.19 10.31 17.99
C ASP A 120 20.23 9.41 17.17
N MET A 121 20.11 9.73 15.87
CA MET A 121 19.21 9.00 14.96
C MET A 121 19.67 7.56 14.76
N LYS A 122 20.97 7.29 14.76
CA LYS A 122 21.50 5.94 14.61
C LYS A 122 21.11 5.06 15.81
N ALA A 123 21.29 5.57 17.02
CA ALA A 123 20.91 4.86 18.24
C ALA A 123 19.38 4.65 18.33
N LEU A 124 18.59 5.59 17.80
CA LEU A 124 17.14 5.44 17.69
C LEU A 124 16.77 4.33 16.70
N ALA A 125 17.41 4.31 15.53
CA ALA A 125 17.19 3.26 14.54
C ALA A 125 17.56 1.87 15.07
N ASP A 126 18.71 1.75 15.75
CA ASP A 126 19.13 0.50 16.39
C ASP A 126 18.15 0.03 17.45
N TYR A 127 17.57 0.97 18.22
CA TYR A 127 16.54 0.64 19.20
C TYR A 127 15.28 0.07 18.53
N VAL A 128 14.77 0.72 17.49
CA VAL A 128 13.60 0.26 16.75
C VAL A 128 13.87 -1.12 16.14
N HIS A 129 15.04 -1.32 15.54
CA HIS A 129 15.46 -2.61 14.99
C HIS A 129 15.58 -3.70 16.08
N SER A 130 16.02 -3.36 17.29
CA SER A 130 16.09 -4.31 18.41
C SER A 130 14.73 -4.89 18.82
N LYS A 131 13.64 -4.19 18.47
CA LYS A 131 12.26 -4.68 18.66
C LYS A 131 11.78 -5.53 17.48
N GLY A 132 12.61 -5.75 16.46
CA GLY A 132 12.24 -6.41 15.20
C GLY A 132 11.27 -5.58 14.36
N LEU A 133 11.37 -4.26 14.47
CA LEU A 133 10.63 -3.27 13.71
C LEU A 133 11.58 -2.58 12.71
N LYS A 134 11.02 -1.75 11.83
CA LYS A 134 11.71 -0.94 10.84
C LYS A 134 11.46 0.54 11.12
N ILE A 135 12.41 1.39 10.75
CA ILE A 135 12.30 2.83 10.99
C ILE A 135 12.22 3.59 9.67
N GLY A 136 11.29 4.54 9.60
CA GLY A 136 11.19 5.49 8.50
C GLY A 136 11.54 6.90 8.90
N ILE A 137 11.86 7.71 7.88
CA ILE A 137 12.23 9.11 8.03
C ILE A 137 11.52 9.95 6.96
N TYR A 138 11.58 11.26 7.08
CA TYR A 138 10.95 12.24 6.22
C TYR A 138 11.98 13.19 5.61
N SER A 139 11.74 13.68 4.41
CA SER A 139 12.42 14.80 3.76
C SER A 139 11.59 15.31 2.56
N GLY A 140 12.18 16.12 1.70
CA GLY A 140 11.54 16.64 0.48
C GLY A 140 12.52 17.08 -0.59
N PRO A 141 12.06 17.27 -1.85
CA PRO A 141 12.88 17.70 -2.97
C PRO A 141 13.22 19.21 -2.96
N GLY A 142 12.57 20.01 -2.11
CA GLY A 142 12.77 21.45 -1.98
C GLY A 142 13.95 21.83 -1.08
N LEU A 143 14.11 23.13 -0.84
CA LEU A 143 15.06 23.67 0.15
C LEU A 143 14.56 23.42 1.57
N LYS A 144 13.24 23.38 1.75
CA LYS A 144 12.59 23.27 3.06
C LYS A 144 11.53 22.19 3.06
N THR A 145 11.40 21.53 4.23
CA THR A 145 10.25 20.66 4.55
C THR A 145 9.00 21.52 4.77
N CYS A 146 7.83 20.88 4.87
CA CYS A 146 6.58 21.57 5.21
C CYS A 146 6.62 22.26 6.59
N GLY A 147 7.39 21.69 7.52
CA GLY A 147 7.71 22.27 8.84
C GLY A 147 8.77 23.36 8.81
N ASN A 148 9.26 23.75 7.62
CA ASN A 148 10.29 24.79 7.41
C ASN A 148 11.71 24.39 7.93
N TYR A 149 12.00 23.09 7.99
CA TYR A 149 13.35 22.56 8.27
C TYR A 149 14.15 22.35 6.96
N ALA A 150 15.42 21.97 7.06
CA ALA A 150 16.25 21.70 5.88
C ALA A 150 15.79 20.45 5.15
N ALA A 151 15.53 20.55 3.84
CA ALA A 151 15.20 19.42 2.97
C ALA A 151 16.37 19.04 2.05
N SER A 152 16.16 18.17 1.06
CA SER A 152 17.27 17.49 0.37
C SER A 152 17.73 18.15 -0.94
N LEU A 153 17.15 19.27 -1.39
CA LEU A 153 17.50 19.90 -2.65
C LEU A 153 19.02 20.15 -2.76
N GLY A 154 19.66 19.52 -3.75
CA GLY A 154 21.10 19.61 -3.99
C GLY A 154 21.96 18.67 -3.12
N HIS A 155 21.37 17.95 -2.16
CA HIS A 155 22.06 17.06 -1.21
C HIS A 155 21.56 15.60 -1.26
N GLU A 156 20.80 15.22 -2.26
CA GLU A 156 20.06 13.94 -2.31
C GLU A 156 20.96 12.71 -2.14
N GLU A 157 22.16 12.73 -2.76
CA GLU A 157 23.11 11.61 -2.65
C GLU A 157 23.73 11.53 -1.23
N GLN A 158 24.05 12.69 -0.65
CA GLN A 158 24.63 12.79 0.69
C GLN A 158 23.61 12.35 1.75
N ASP A 159 22.36 12.82 1.63
CA ASP A 159 21.28 12.50 2.55
C ASP A 159 20.91 11.02 2.45
N ALA A 160 20.75 10.47 1.24
CA ALA A 160 20.44 9.05 1.04
C ALA A 160 21.53 8.14 1.65
N LYS A 161 22.82 8.51 1.50
CA LYS A 161 23.92 7.78 2.13
C LYS A 161 23.81 7.82 3.66
N MET A 162 23.56 8.99 4.22
CA MET A 162 23.38 9.19 5.66
C MET A 162 22.20 8.38 6.18
N TYR A 163 21.04 8.38 5.50
CA TYR A 163 19.89 7.55 5.88
C TYR A 163 20.25 6.06 5.89
N ALA A 164 20.98 5.59 4.90
CA ALA A 164 21.44 4.20 4.85
C ALA A 164 22.43 3.87 6.00
N GLU A 165 23.34 4.77 6.35
CA GLU A 165 24.28 4.62 7.47
C GLU A 165 23.56 4.60 8.83
N TRP A 166 22.50 5.38 9.00
CA TRP A 166 21.64 5.32 10.18
C TRP A 166 20.80 4.06 10.25
N GLY A 167 20.62 3.36 9.12
CA GLY A 167 19.81 2.17 9.05
C GLY A 167 18.33 2.44 8.77
N ILE A 168 18.01 3.54 8.10
CA ILE A 168 16.64 3.87 7.71
C ILE A 168 16.10 2.85 6.69
N ASP A 169 14.83 2.47 6.82
CA ASP A 169 14.14 1.47 6.01
C ASP A 169 13.02 2.06 5.12
N TYR A 170 12.65 3.32 5.34
CA TYR A 170 11.55 3.98 4.65
C TYR A 170 11.82 5.49 4.59
N LEU A 171 11.60 6.10 3.43
CA LEU A 171 11.67 7.54 3.24
C LEU A 171 10.33 8.07 2.69
N LYS A 172 9.65 8.94 3.45
CA LYS A 172 8.57 9.80 2.95
C LYS A 172 9.22 11.06 2.38
N TYR A 173 8.98 11.33 1.09
CA TYR A 173 9.60 12.42 0.36
C TYR A 173 8.53 13.37 -0.16
N ASP A 174 8.38 14.50 0.53
CA ASP A 174 7.22 15.39 0.42
C ASP A 174 7.55 16.66 -0.38
N GLU A 175 6.62 17.07 -1.21
CA GLU A 175 6.79 18.15 -2.18
C GLU A 175 7.07 19.52 -1.54
N CYS A 176 6.32 19.88 -0.51
CA CYS A 176 6.48 21.08 0.35
C CYS A 176 6.90 22.36 -0.39
N SER A 177 8.15 22.81 -0.19
CA SER A 177 8.64 24.06 -0.80
C SER A 177 9.10 23.93 -2.25
N PHE A 178 9.10 22.71 -2.82
CA PHE A 178 9.68 22.48 -4.16
C PHE A 178 8.97 23.26 -5.26
N THR A 179 7.66 23.41 -5.17
CA THR A 179 6.90 24.23 -6.13
C THR A 179 7.44 25.65 -6.16
N GLN A 180 7.61 26.31 -5.01
CA GLN A 180 8.11 27.67 -4.93
C GLN A 180 9.60 27.77 -5.25
N ASP A 181 10.41 26.86 -4.71
CA ASP A 181 11.87 26.91 -4.83
C ASP A 181 12.36 26.59 -6.25
N VAL A 182 11.62 25.77 -7.01
CA VAL A 182 12.09 25.24 -8.28
C VAL A 182 11.07 25.40 -9.41
N LEU A 183 9.81 24.95 -9.22
CA LEU A 183 8.87 24.91 -10.35
C LEU A 183 8.46 26.31 -10.81
N GLU A 184 8.11 27.18 -9.89
CA GLU A 184 7.71 28.56 -10.21
C GLU A 184 8.89 29.44 -10.63
N GLU A 185 10.09 29.17 -10.11
CA GLU A 185 11.30 29.90 -10.46
C GLU A 185 11.83 29.51 -11.85
N GLN A 186 11.93 28.19 -12.14
CA GLN A 186 12.57 27.69 -13.36
C GLN A 186 11.62 27.51 -14.54
N ALA A 187 10.32 27.33 -14.29
CA ALA A 187 9.33 27.08 -15.34
C ALA A 187 7.99 27.77 -15.04
N PRO A 188 7.98 29.10 -14.85
CA PRO A 188 6.76 29.84 -14.48
C PRO A 188 5.68 29.68 -15.56
N GLY A 189 4.56 29.08 -15.18
CA GLY A 189 3.39 28.86 -16.06
C GLY A 189 3.55 27.75 -17.10
N ASP A 190 4.71 27.13 -17.27
CA ASP A 190 4.91 25.98 -18.16
C ASP A 190 4.68 24.65 -17.41
N LYS A 191 3.45 24.16 -17.42
CA LYS A 191 3.07 22.92 -16.73
C LYS A 191 3.87 21.69 -17.19
N ALA A 192 4.19 21.62 -18.49
CA ALA A 192 4.97 20.48 -19.02
C ALA A 192 6.43 20.52 -18.54
N ALA A 193 7.02 21.72 -18.43
CA ALA A 193 8.35 21.88 -17.83
C ALA A 193 8.32 21.62 -16.32
N GLN A 194 7.32 22.13 -15.60
CA GLN A 194 7.14 21.86 -14.17
C GLN A 194 7.05 20.36 -13.88
N MET A 195 6.23 19.61 -14.65
CA MET A 195 6.15 18.16 -14.53
C MET A 195 7.51 17.48 -14.74
N ARG A 196 8.28 17.88 -15.76
CA ARG A 196 9.62 17.31 -15.98
C ARG A 196 10.58 17.57 -14.81
N LEU A 197 10.53 18.76 -14.23
CA LEU A 197 11.32 19.12 -13.04
C LEU A 197 10.91 18.29 -11.82
N MET A 198 9.60 18.11 -11.60
CA MET A 198 9.06 17.27 -10.53
C MET A 198 9.56 15.83 -10.65
N VAL A 199 9.36 15.21 -11.81
CA VAL A 199 9.80 13.82 -12.05
C VAL A 199 11.34 13.69 -11.85
N ALA A 200 12.12 14.65 -12.37
CA ALA A 200 13.58 14.63 -12.26
C ALA A 200 14.06 14.73 -10.80
N ALA A 201 13.38 15.55 -9.96
CA ALA A 201 13.73 15.69 -8.55
C ALA A 201 13.49 14.40 -7.75
N TYR A 202 12.33 13.79 -7.94
CA TYR A 202 12.03 12.51 -7.31
C TYR A 202 12.91 11.36 -7.85
N GLU A 203 13.20 11.36 -9.17
CA GLU A 203 14.12 10.39 -9.78
C GLU A 203 15.54 10.50 -9.20
N LYS A 204 16.00 11.72 -8.92
CA LYS A 204 17.32 11.95 -8.32
C LYS A 204 17.43 11.29 -6.96
N MET A 205 16.44 11.49 -6.07
CA MET A 205 16.40 10.81 -4.78
C MET A 205 16.26 9.31 -4.93
N GLY A 206 15.39 8.82 -5.82
CA GLY A 206 15.24 7.37 -6.08
C GLY A 206 16.54 6.70 -6.53
N LYS A 207 17.33 7.35 -7.39
CA LYS A 207 18.66 6.89 -7.80
C LYS A 207 19.65 6.91 -6.63
N ALA A 208 19.63 7.97 -5.82
CA ALA A 208 20.49 8.09 -4.64
C ALA A 208 20.22 6.99 -3.62
N LEU A 209 18.96 6.74 -3.29
CA LEU A 209 18.55 5.63 -2.40
C LEU A 209 19.02 4.27 -2.93
N LYS A 210 18.79 4.00 -4.22
CA LYS A 210 19.23 2.75 -4.86
C LYS A 210 20.73 2.57 -4.82
N ALA A 211 21.51 3.65 -4.99
CA ALA A 211 22.97 3.63 -4.98
C ALA A 211 23.55 3.24 -3.61
N THR A 212 22.81 3.43 -2.52
CA THR A 212 23.26 3.01 -1.18
C THR A 212 23.32 1.49 -1.00
N GLY A 213 22.62 0.72 -1.84
CA GLY A 213 22.48 -0.73 -1.71
C GLY A 213 21.58 -1.20 -0.58
N ARG A 214 21.03 -0.30 0.26
CA ARG A 214 20.05 -0.61 1.28
C ARG A 214 18.63 -0.61 0.69
N PRO A 215 17.79 -1.63 0.99
CA PRO A 215 16.39 -1.64 0.54
C PRO A 215 15.55 -0.65 1.37
N ILE A 216 15.50 0.60 0.94
CA ILE A 216 14.70 1.66 1.56
C ILE A 216 13.39 1.79 0.76
N VAL A 217 12.25 1.71 1.43
CA VAL A 217 10.94 1.99 0.83
C VAL A 217 10.88 3.48 0.48
N PHE A 218 10.62 3.78 -0.79
CA PHE A 218 10.53 5.15 -1.27
C PHE A 218 9.07 5.56 -1.48
N SER A 219 8.59 6.45 -0.62
CA SER A 219 7.22 6.97 -0.59
C SER A 219 7.18 8.40 -1.10
N LEU A 220 6.50 8.61 -2.23
CA LEU A 220 6.36 9.92 -2.87
C LEU A 220 5.12 10.63 -2.33
N CYS A 221 5.30 11.81 -1.74
CA CYS A 221 4.21 12.63 -1.23
C CYS A 221 4.11 13.94 -2.02
N GLN A 222 3.43 13.90 -3.18
CA GLN A 222 3.20 15.05 -4.04
C GLN A 222 1.71 15.20 -4.40
N TYR A 223 0.82 14.67 -3.55
CA TYR A 223 -0.62 14.91 -3.52
C TYR A 223 -1.41 14.46 -4.76
N GLY A 224 -0.87 13.55 -5.58
CA GLY A 224 -1.52 13.05 -6.81
C GLY A 224 -1.31 13.95 -8.03
N TRP A 225 -0.53 15.00 -7.91
CA TRP A 225 -0.27 15.91 -9.03
C TRP A 225 0.44 15.21 -10.17
N ASP A 226 0.19 15.71 -11.39
CA ASP A 226 0.81 15.22 -12.62
C ASP A 226 0.68 13.69 -12.81
N ALA A 227 -0.44 13.11 -12.33
CA ALA A 227 -0.71 11.67 -12.42
C ALA A 227 0.48 10.81 -11.97
N VAL A 228 0.97 11.05 -10.76
CA VAL A 228 2.17 10.41 -10.17
C VAL A 228 2.23 8.90 -10.37
N TRP A 229 1.09 8.24 -10.36
CA TRP A 229 0.95 6.80 -10.59
C TRP A 229 1.44 6.33 -11.96
N GLU A 230 1.57 7.23 -12.94
CA GLU A 230 2.06 6.90 -14.29
C GLU A 230 3.59 6.88 -14.35
N TRP A 231 4.29 7.67 -13.55
CA TRP A 231 5.73 7.82 -13.62
C TRP A 231 6.50 7.32 -12.39
N ALA A 232 5.89 7.33 -11.21
CA ALA A 232 6.56 6.96 -9.95
C ALA A 232 7.17 5.54 -9.95
N PRO A 233 6.54 4.50 -10.53
CA PRO A 233 7.18 3.18 -10.62
C PRO A 233 8.50 3.20 -11.37
N GLY A 234 8.59 3.98 -12.46
CA GLY A 234 9.76 4.07 -13.31
C GLY A 234 10.99 4.70 -12.65
N ILE A 235 10.78 5.49 -11.60
CA ILE A 235 11.85 6.19 -10.86
C ILE A 235 12.21 5.51 -9.52
N GLY A 236 11.63 4.34 -9.24
CA GLY A 236 11.90 3.57 -8.03
C GLY A 236 10.95 3.86 -6.86
N GLY A 237 9.85 4.59 -7.10
CA GLY A 237 8.78 4.78 -6.10
C GLY A 237 8.09 3.46 -5.76
N ASN A 238 7.93 3.19 -4.46
CA ASN A 238 7.22 2.01 -3.97
C ASN A 238 5.79 2.33 -3.58
N LEU A 239 5.49 3.56 -3.24
CA LEU A 239 4.14 4.07 -3.03
C LEU A 239 4.12 5.57 -3.32
N TRP A 240 2.93 6.10 -3.57
CA TRP A 240 2.72 7.50 -3.91
C TRP A 240 1.36 7.98 -3.48
N ARG A 241 1.34 9.16 -2.86
CA ARG A 241 0.11 9.85 -2.49
C ARG A 241 -0.72 10.14 -3.72
N THR A 242 -1.99 9.77 -3.67
CA THR A 242 -2.93 9.95 -4.78
C THR A 242 -3.79 11.21 -4.64
N THR A 243 -3.83 11.78 -3.44
CA THR A 243 -4.67 12.92 -3.07
C THR A 243 -3.96 13.84 -2.08
N GLY A 244 -4.49 15.03 -1.86
CA GLY A 244 -4.14 15.89 -0.72
C GLY A 244 -4.49 15.24 0.62
N ASP A 245 -4.03 15.85 1.71
CA ASP A 245 -4.02 15.27 3.06
C ASP A 245 -5.38 14.84 3.58
N ILE A 246 -5.36 13.72 4.30
CA ILE A 246 -6.49 13.20 5.06
C ILE A 246 -6.65 13.96 6.38
N ASN A 247 -7.84 13.89 6.95
CA ASN A 247 -8.12 14.30 8.33
C ASN A 247 -9.22 13.39 8.91
N PRO A 248 -9.42 13.35 10.25
CA PRO A 248 -10.36 12.45 10.90
C PRO A 248 -11.82 12.92 10.79
N ARG A 249 -12.29 13.12 9.56
CA ARG A 249 -13.68 13.44 9.20
C ARG A 249 -14.13 12.50 8.09
N TRP A 250 -15.31 11.95 8.23
CA TRP A 250 -15.85 10.99 7.26
C TRP A 250 -15.97 11.56 5.84
N ASP A 251 -16.44 12.79 5.71
CA ASP A 251 -16.57 13.47 4.41
C ASP A 251 -15.22 13.55 3.67
N ARG A 252 -14.12 13.80 4.41
CA ARG A 252 -12.76 13.82 3.80
C ARG A 252 -12.27 12.42 3.44
N ILE A 253 -12.44 11.45 4.34
CA ILE A 253 -12.09 10.06 4.12
C ILE A 253 -12.82 9.53 2.87
N TYR A 254 -14.13 9.74 2.78
CA TYR A 254 -14.93 9.32 1.64
C TYR A 254 -14.54 10.04 0.35
N ALA A 255 -14.25 11.33 0.39
CA ALA A 255 -13.78 12.09 -0.78
C ALA A 255 -12.45 11.54 -1.32
N ILE A 256 -11.53 11.12 -0.45
CA ILE A 256 -10.26 10.48 -0.83
C ILE A 256 -10.52 9.09 -1.40
N LEU A 257 -11.35 8.27 -0.74
CA LEU A 257 -11.74 6.94 -1.21
C LEU A 257 -12.31 7.00 -2.63
N SER A 258 -13.24 7.92 -2.88
CA SER A 258 -13.90 8.06 -4.18
C SER A 258 -12.92 8.37 -5.32
N GLN A 259 -11.81 9.06 -5.02
CA GLN A 259 -10.77 9.38 -5.99
C GLN A 259 -9.86 8.19 -6.33
N GLN A 260 -9.95 7.07 -5.58
CA GLN A 260 -9.17 5.87 -5.86
C GLN A 260 -9.78 5.03 -7.01
N ASP A 261 -11.04 5.30 -7.38
CA ASP A 261 -11.67 4.62 -8.51
C ASP A 261 -10.93 4.91 -9.82
N GLY A 262 -10.65 3.86 -10.58
CA GLY A 262 -9.86 3.96 -11.81
C GLY A 262 -8.34 3.86 -11.65
N LEU A 263 -7.79 3.89 -10.41
CA LEU A 263 -6.35 3.81 -10.15
C LEU A 263 -5.84 2.36 -9.98
N ALA A 264 -6.71 1.37 -9.92
CA ALA A 264 -6.36 -0.03 -9.65
C ALA A 264 -5.27 -0.60 -10.58
N LYS A 265 -5.23 -0.16 -11.84
CA LYS A 265 -4.24 -0.62 -12.84
C LYS A 265 -2.80 -0.20 -12.56
N TYR A 266 -2.59 0.73 -11.63
CA TYR A 266 -1.26 1.25 -11.27
C TYR A 266 -0.70 0.61 -10.00
N ALA A 267 -1.57 -0.05 -9.19
CA ALA A 267 -1.16 -0.76 -7.99
C ALA A 267 -0.73 -2.21 -8.29
N GLY A 268 0.24 -2.70 -7.54
CA GLY A 268 0.73 -4.08 -7.62
C GLY A 268 1.96 -4.31 -6.75
N PRO A 269 2.47 -5.53 -6.64
CA PRO A 269 3.62 -5.84 -5.79
C PRO A 269 4.82 -4.92 -6.03
N GLY A 270 5.22 -4.20 -4.98
CA GLY A 270 6.28 -3.19 -5.02
C GLY A 270 5.84 -1.78 -5.43
N HIS A 271 4.57 -1.58 -5.78
CA HIS A 271 4.04 -0.33 -6.32
C HIS A 271 2.60 -0.09 -5.82
N TRP A 272 2.37 0.88 -4.94
CA TRP A 272 1.09 1.06 -4.26
C TRP A 272 0.55 2.47 -4.37
N ASN A 273 -0.73 2.59 -4.70
CA ASN A 273 -1.47 3.83 -4.51
C ASN A 273 -1.63 4.09 -3.00
N ASP A 274 -1.32 5.30 -2.58
CA ASP A 274 -1.39 5.71 -1.18
C ASP A 274 -2.47 6.80 -1.01
N PRO A 275 -3.65 6.45 -0.49
CA PRO A 275 -4.72 7.41 -0.21
C PRO A 275 -4.51 8.17 1.10
N ASP A 276 -3.30 8.13 1.65
CA ASP A 276 -2.89 8.66 2.95
C ASP A 276 -3.12 7.71 4.14
N MET A 277 -2.64 8.12 5.29
CA MET A 277 -2.62 7.37 6.54
C MET A 277 -4.01 7.00 7.05
N LEU A 278 -4.04 6.07 8.00
CA LEU A 278 -5.25 5.72 8.73
C LEU A 278 -5.55 6.75 9.83
N GLU A 279 -6.76 7.28 9.82
CA GLU A 279 -7.32 8.12 10.90
C GLU A 279 -8.12 7.30 11.93
N VAL A 280 -7.96 6.00 11.92
CA VAL A 280 -8.65 5.07 12.83
C VAL A 280 -8.25 5.34 14.27
N GLY A 281 -9.24 5.73 15.07
CA GLY A 281 -9.06 6.13 16.47
C GLY A 281 -8.80 7.62 16.69
N ASN A 282 -8.70 8.41 15.62
CA ASN A 282 -8.50 9.86 15.70
C ASN A 282 -9.82 10.64 15.62
N GLY A 283 -9.81 11.86 16.12
CA GLY A 283 -10.91 12.81 16.02
C GLY A 283 -12.21 12.33 16.66
N LYS A 284 -13.31 12.48 15.90
CA LYS A 284 -14.66 12.14 16.36
C LYS A 284 -15.34 11.09 15.48
N LEU A 285 -14.57 10.31 14.74
CA LEU A 285 -15.10 9.23 13.93
C LEU A 285 -15.89 8.24 14.81
N SER A 286 -17.08 7.88 14.36
CA SER A 286 -17.84 6.79 14.97
C SER A 286 -17.11 5.45 14.83
N LEU A 287 -17.51 4.45 15.58
CA LEU A 287 -16.89 3.12 15.45
C LEU A 287 -17.11 2.53 14.05
N GLU A 288 -18.27 2.80 13.45
CA GLU A 288 -18.60 2.35 12.10
C GLU A 288 -17.76 3.07 11.03
N GLU A 289 -17.53 4.38 11.17
CA GLU A 289 -16.64 5.13 10.28
C GLU A 289 -15.20 4.65 10.39
N ASN A 290 -14.71 4.39 11.61
CA ASN A 290 -13.38 3.78 11.82
C ASN A 290 -13.27 2.41 11.14
N TRP A 291 -14.28 1.56 11.27
CA TRP A 291 -14.34 0.26 10.61
C TRP A 291 -14.35 0.40 9.09
N SER A 292 -15.22 1.23 8.55
CA SER A 292 -15.37 1.45 7.11
C SER A 292 -14.08 2.01 6.50
N HIS A 293 -13.44 2.96 7.18
CA HIS A 293 -12.16 3.51 6.77
C HIS A 293 -11.08 2.42 6.68
N PHE A 294 -10.89 1.63 7.73
CA PHE A 294 -9.90 0.55 7.77
C PHE A 294 -10.17 -0.51 6.68
N ALA A 295 -11.42 -0.97 6.60
CA ALA A 295 -11.81 -2.00 5.65
C ALA A 295 -11.65 -1.54 4.20
N MET A 296 -11.99 -0.28 3.88
CA MET A 296 -11.84 0.26 2.53
C MET A 296 -10.37 0.49 2.15
N TRP A 297 -9.50 0.95 3.08
CA TRP A 297 -8.07 1.01 2.82
C TRP A 297 -7.48 -0.38 2.53
N ALA A 298 -7.90 -1.39 3.27
CA ALA A 298 -7.52 -2.77 2.96
C ALA A 298 -8.03 -3.24 1.60
N MET A 299 -9.27 -2.91 1.22
CA MET A 299 -9.79 -3.19 -0.13
C MET A 299 -8.96 -2.52 -1.22
N LEU A 300 -8.45 -1.33 -0.96
CA LEU A 300 -7.61 -0.59 -1.91
C LEU A 300 -6.17 -1.12 -2.04
N ALA A 301 -5.75 -2.11 -1.25
CA ALA A 301 -4.34 -2.51 -1.13
C ALA A 301 -3.44 -1.32 -0.78
N SER A 302 -3.90 -0.47 0.12
CA SER A 302 -3.23 0.76 0.51
C SER A 302 -2.21 0.51 1.61
N PRO A 303 -1.16 1.32 1.75
CA PRO A 303 -0.35 1.30 2.95
C PRO A 303 -1.22 1.48 4.20
N LEU A 304 -1.15 0.54 5.15
CA LEU A 304 -1.87 0.64 6.42
C LEU A 304 -0.97 1.31 7.46
N LEU A 305 -0.85 2.62 7.38
CA LEU A 305 -0.05 3.45 8.30
C LEU A 305 -0.96 4.10 9.33
N ALA A 306 -1.01 3.55 10.53
CA ALA A 306 -1.74 4.14 11.65
C ALA A 306 -1.09 5.47 12.10
N GLY A 307 -1.89 6.38 12.65
CA GLY A 307 -1.41 7.68 13.14
C GLY A 307 -2.06 8.10 14.46
N ASN A 308 -2.58 7.13 15.22
CA ASN A 308 -3.32 7.36 16.46
C ASN A 308 -2.42 7.36 17.72
N ASP A 309 -3.02 7.73 18.84
CA ASP A 309 -2.41 7.62 20.18
C ASP A 309 -2.28 6.14 20.60
N LEU A 310 -1.12 5.53 20.30
CA LEU A 310 -0.88 4.12 20.59
C LEU A 310 -0.96 3.78 22.09
N PRO A 311 -0.36 4.55 23.03
CA PRO A 311 -0.45 4.28 24.45
C PRO A 311 -1.87 4.25 25.01
N ASN A 312 -2.75 5.09 24.49
CA ASN A 312 -4.12 5.26 24.97
C ASN A 312 -5.17 4.70 24.01
N MET A 313 -4.76 3.80 23.12
CA MET A 313 -5.63 3.19 22.13
C MET A 313 -6.76 2.37 22.78
N LYS A 314 -8.01 2.70 22.47
CA LYS A 314 -9.19 2.00 22.98
C LYS A 314 -9.23 0.54 22.47
N PRO A 315 -9.76 -0.41 23.26
CA PRO A 315 -9.84 -1.82 22.86
C PRO A 315 -10.56 -2.05 21.52
N GLU A 316 -11.63 -1.31 21.25
CA GLU A 316 -12.41 -1.40 20.01
C GLU A 316 -11.60 -0.90 18.79
N ILE A 317 -10.78 0.14 18.95
CA ILE A 317 -9.88 0.65 17.91
C ILE A 317 -8.76 -0.37 17.65
N LYS A 318 -8.18 -0.93 18.71
CA LYS A 318 -7.21 -2.00 18.59
C LYS A 318 -7.80 -3.20 17.82
N ALA A 319 -9.04 -3.61 18.15
CA ALA A 319 -9.71 -4.72 17.48
C ALA A 319 -9.90 -4.46 15.97
N ILE A 320 -10.17 -3.22 15.57
CA ILE A 320 -10.23 -2.83 14.16
C ILE A 320 -8.85 -2.95 13.52
N LEU A 321 -7.84 -2.27 14.06
CA LEU A 321 -6.49 -2.20 13.49
C LEU A 321 -5.77 -3.56 13.43
N THR A 322 -6.16 -4.52 14.30
CA THR A 322 -5.56 -5.86 14.33
C THR A 322 -6.49 -6.96 13.80
N ASN A 323 -7.54 -6.60 13.04
CA ASN A 323 -8.40 -7.59 12.42
C ASN A 323 -7.63 -8.36 11.34
N SER A 324 -7.30 -9.61 11.63
CA SER A 324 -6.46 -10.46 10.78
C SER A 324 -7.10 -10.75 9.42
N ASP A 325 -8.43 -10.86 9.36
CA ASP A 325 -9.12 -11.20 8.11
C ASP A 325 -9.10 -10.02 7.13
N VAL A 326 -9.28 -8.79 7.64
CA VAL A 326 -9.16 -7.56 6.84
C VAL A 326 -7.71 -7.32 6.42
N ILE A 327 -6.75 -7.52 7.32
CA ILE A 327 -5.32 -7.41 7.00
C ILE A 327 -4.94 -8.43 5.93
N ALA A 328 -5.46 -9.66 5.98
CA ALA A 328 -5.18 -10.68 4.96
C ALA A 328 -5.68 -10.27 3.57
N ILE A 329 -6.76 -9.48 3.47
CA ILE A 329 -7.19 -8.89 2.21
C ILE A 329 -6.16 -7.86 1.74
N ASP A 330 -5.76 -6.93 2.59
CA ASP A 330 -4.76 -5.92 2.26
C ASP A 330 -3.46 -6.54 1.76
N GLN A 331 -2.97 -7.53 2.48
CA GLN A 331 -1.69 -8.20 2.25
C GLN A 331 -1.76 -9.35 1.22
N ASP A 332 -2.89 -9.48 0.50
CA ASP A 332 -3.01 -10.53 -0.52
C ASP A 332 -1.94 -10.38 -1.62
N ARG A 333 -1.25 -11.47 -1.90
CA ARG A 333 -0.08 -11.54 -2.79
C ARG A 333 -0.33 -11.17 -4.25
N LEU A 334 -1.61 -11.15 -4.72
CA LEU A 334 -1.92 -10.65 -6.06
C LEU A 334 -1.70 -9.14 -6.15
N GLY A 335 -1.80 -8.42 -5.01
CA GLY A 335 -1.60 -6.98 -4.95
C GLY A 335 -2.62 -6.18 -5.77
N HIS A 336 -3.79 -6.74 -6.06
CA HIS A 336 -4.82 -6.01 -6.79
C HIS A 336 -5.51 -5.00 -5.88
N GLN A 337 -5.69 -3.78 -6.36
CA GLN A 337 -6.56 -2.80 -5.72
C GLN A 337 -8.01 -3.08 -6.11
N ALA A 338 -8.96 -2.83 -5.20
CA ALA A 338 -10.38 -2.92 -5.49
C ALA A 338 -10.82 -1.91 -6.56
N THR A 339 -11.86 -2.29 -7.30
CA THR A 339 -12.57 -1.44 -8.25
C THR A 339 -14.02 -1.28 -7.83
N ARG A 340 -14.61 -0.12 -8.13
CA ARG A 340 -16.02 0.15 -7.85
C ARG A 340 -16.88 -0.51 -8.94
N ALA A 341 -17.57 -1.58 -8.57
CA ALA A 341 -18.41 -2.35 -9.47
C ALA A 341 -19.82 -1.76 -9.65
N TYR A 342 -20.28 -0.97 -8.68
CA TYR A 342 -21.60 -0.32 -8.69
C TYR A 342 -21.58 0.95 -7.84
N SER A 343 -22.37 1.96 -8.26
CA SER A 343 -22.76 3.12 -7.46
C SER A 343 -24.09 3.66 -7.99
N ASP A 344 -24.99 4.04 -7.09
CA ASP A 344 -26.22 4.79 -7.40
C ASP A 344 -26.25 6.18 -6.72
N GLY A 345 -25.13 6.55 -6.08
CA GLY A 345 -25.00 7.78 -5.31
C GLY A 345 -25.33 7.64 -3.82
N GLU A 346 -26.02 6.58 -3.42
CA GLU A 346 -26.30 6.27 -2.01
C GLU A 346 -25.51 5.06 -1.52
N VAL A 347 -25.31 4.07 -2.41
CA VAL A 347 -24.61 2.81 -2.12
C VAL A 347 -23.54 2.55 -3.16
N GLU A 348 -22.39 2.12 -2.71
CA GLU A 348 -21.31 1.63 -3.56
C GLU A 348 -21.00 0.17 -3.27
N VAL A 349 -20.72 -0.59 -4.33
CA VAL A 349 -20.17 -1.94 -4.22
C VAL A 349 -18.79 -1.96 -4.83
N TRP A 350 -17.82 -2.33 -4.01
CA TRP A 350 -16.43 -2.48 -4.43
C TRP A 350 -16.04 -3.95 -4.42
N THR A 351 -15.23 -4.36 -5.40
CA THR A 351 -14.76 -5.75 -5.52
C THR A 351 -13.26 -5.80 -5.68
N ARG A 352 -12.63 -6.79 -5.05
CA ARG A 352 -11.20 -7.06 -5.13
C ARG A 352 -10.95 -8.54 -5.37
N PRO A 353 -10.40 -8.95 -6.53
CA PRO A 353 -9.92 -10.31 -6.72
C PRO A 353 -8.75 -10.63 -5.79
N LEU A 354 -8.79 -11.81 -5.19
CA LEU A 354 -7.78 -12.31 -4.25
C LEU A 354 -7.11 -13.58 -4.77
N SER A 355 -5.96 -13.91 -4.21
CA SER A 355 -5.26 -15.16 -4.49
C SER A 355 -6.14 -16.37 -4.18
N GLY A 356 -5.93 -17.48 -4.93
CA GLY A 356 -6.77 -18.67 -4.77
C GLY A 356 -8.15 -18.58 -5.41
N GLY A 357 -8.45 -17.49 -6.15
CA GLY A 357 -9.74 -17.29 -6.82
C GLY A 357 -10.84 -16.74 -5.92
N ALA A 358 -10.50 -16.24 -4.73
CA ALA A 358 -11.47 -15.56 -3.85
C ALA A 358 -11.78 -14.15 -4.37
N LEU A 359 -12.92 -13.61 -3.93
CA LEU A 359 -13.35 -12.24 -4.20
C LEU A 359 -13.74 -11.56 -2.90
N ALA A 360 -13.11 -10.44 -2.58
CA ALA A 360 -13.60 -9.57 -1.53
C ALA A 360 -14.65 -8.62 -2.12
N ILE A 361 -15.73 -8.42 -1.36
CA ILE A 361 -16.83 -7.52 -1.72
C ILE A 361 -17.06 -6.57 -0.55
N ALA A 362 -17.04 -5.27 -0.81
CA ALA A 362 -17.45 -4.25 0.15
C ALA A 362 -18.72 -3.56 -0.34
N VAL A 363 -19.69 -3.40 0.55
CA VAL A 363 -20.90 -2.60 0.31
C VAL A 363 -20.83 -1.41 1.27
N LEU A 364 -20.80 -0.21 0.72
CA LEU A 364 -20.55 1.02 1.45
C LEU A 364 -21.71 2.00 1.27
N ALA A 365 -22.14 2.64 2.36
CA ALA A 365 -22.99 3.82 2.30
C ALA A 365 -22.16 5.01 1.77
N ALA A 366 -22.50 5.49 0.58
CA ALA A 366 -21.76 6.53 -0.13
C ALA A 366 -22.30 7.93 0.13
N GLY A 367 -23.60 8.05 0.34
CA GLY A 367 -24.30 9.32 0.51
C GLY A 367 -24.71 9.62 1.94
N ASP A 368 -25.42 10.73 2.11
CA ASP A 368 -26.15 11.05 3.32
C ASP A 368 -27.41 10.16 3.39
N THR A 369 -27.19 8.88 3.71
CA THR A 369 -28.23 7.84 3.70
C THR A 369 -29.25 7.98 4.84
N ARG A 370 -29.39 9.19 5.41
CA ARG A 370 -30.43 9.48 6.42
C ARG A 370 -31.83 9.05 5.97
N TYR A 371 -31.98 8.67 4.72
CA TYR A 371 -33.26 8.38 4.09
C TYR A 371 -33.40 6.99 3.45
N SER A 372 -32.38 6.14 3.45
CA SER A 372 -32.56 4.77 2.95
C SER A 372 -33.37 3.97 3.94
N THR A 373 -34.70 3.96 3.75
CA THR A 373 -35.63 3.13 4.53
C THR A 373 -35.74 1.70 4.00
N HIS A 374 -35.00 1.39 2.93
CA HIS A 374 -35.06 0.09 2.24
C HIS A 374 -33.70 -0.57 2.20
N PRO A 375 -33.61 -1.89 2.41
CA PRO A 375 -32.36 -2.60 2.27
C PRO A 375 -31.86 -2.54 0.81
N PHE A 376 -30.55 -2.42 0.64
CA PHE A 376 -29.90 -2.59 -0.66
C PHE A 376 -29.96 -4.06 -1.07
N HIS A 377 -30.28 -4.33 -2.34
CA HIS A 377 -30.33 -5.70 -2.85
C HIS A 377 -29.10 -5.97 -3.73
N LEU A 378 -28.20 -6.83 -3.23
CA LEU A 378 -26.94 -7.15 -3.92
C LEU A 378 -27.22 -8.05 -5.14
N ASP A 379 -26.91 -7.55 -6.32
CA ASP A 379 -26.98 -8.29 -7.59
C ASP A 379 -25.67 -9.02 -7.86
N LEU A 380 -25.58 -10.29 -7.51
CA LEU A 380 -24.40 -11.12 -7.72
C LEU A 380 -24.07 -11.31 -9.22
N ALA A 381 -25.09 -11.32 -10.10
CA ALA A 381 -24.87 -11.49 -11.52
C ALA A 381 -24.10 -10.30 -12.12
N ARG A 382 -24.33 -9.09 -11.63
CA ARG A 382 -23.57 -7.88 -11.99
C ARG A 382 -22.10 -8.00 -11.62
N LEU A 383 -21.78 -8.76 -10.56
CA LEU A 383 -20.39 -9.04 -10.13
C LEU A 383 -19.78 -10.26 -10.85
N GLY A 384 -20.48 -10.85 -11.83
CA GLY A 384 -20.04 -12.05 -12.54
C GLY A 384 -20.17 -13.34 -11.70
N LEU A 385 -20.92 -13.30 -10.59
CA LEU A 385 -21.10 -14.43 -9.69
C LEU A 385 -22.45 -15.11 -9.97
N HIS A 386 -22.42 -16.45 -10.04
CA HIS A 386 -23.60 -17.26 -10.33
C HIS A 386 -23.90 -18.24 -9.19
N GLY A 387 -25.17 -18.29 -8.80
CA GLY A 387 -25.62 -19.13 -7.68
C GLY A 387 -25.17 -18.60 -6.32
N PRO A 388 -25.49 -19.34 -5.25
CA PRO A 388 -25.11 -18.97 -3.87
C PRO A 388 -23.59 -18.97 -3.70
N GLN A 389 -23.04 -17.89 -3.09
CA GLN A 389 -21.63 -17.75 -2.75
C GLN A 389 -21.43 -17.91 -1.25
N LYS A 390 -20.52 -18.82 -0.86
CA LYS A 390 -20.15 -19.00 0.55
C LYS A 390 -18.94 -18.14 0.87
N GLY A 391 -18.97 -17.47 2.01
CA GLY A 391 -17.89 -16.60 2.48
C GLY A 391 -17.96 -16.33 3.96
N GLN A 392 -17.29 -15.27 4.37
CA GLN A 392 -17.21 -14.82 5.74
C GLN A 392 -17.49 -13.31 5.79
N ASP A 393 -18.31 -12.89 6.72
CA ASP A 393 -18.41 -11.48 7.11
C ASP A 393 -17.17 -11.11 7.94
N LEU A 394 -16.34 -10.22 7.40
CA LEU A 394 -15.04 -9.90 8.00
C LEU A 394 -15.13 -9.06 9.27
N LYS A 395 -16.25 -8.39 9.50
CA LYS A 395 -16.48 -7.62 10.72
C LYS A 395 -16.79 -8.52 11.90
N THR A 396 -17.60 -9.56 11.66
CA THR A 396 -18.07 -10.47 12.71
C THR A 396 -17.33 -11.80 12.75
N GLY A 397 -16.57 -12.13 11.70
CA GLY A 397 -15.94 -13.42 11.54
C GLY A 397 -16.92 -14.56 11.26
N GLN A 398 -18.21 -14.26 11.06
CA GLN A 398 -19.24 -15.29 10.88
C GLN A 398 -19.33 -15.76 9.43
N PRO A 399 -19.60 -17.07 9.22
CA PRO A 399 -19.86 -17.56 7.88
C PRO A 399 -21.15 -16.94 7.32
N ILE A 400 -21.11 -16.57 6.04
CA ILE A 400 -22.25 -16.01 5.32
C ILE A 400 -22.45 -16.75 4.01
N THR A 401 -23.70 -16.81 3.53
CA THR A 401 -24.02 -17.26 2.18
C THR A 401 -24.73 -16.13 1.45
N LEU A 402 -24.08 -15.53 0.47
CA LEU A 402 -24.72 -14.56 -0.40
C LEU A 402 -25.57 -15.27 -1.46
N THR A 403 -26.77 -14.77 -1.65
CA THR A 403 -27.66 -15.17 -2.75
C THR A 403 -28.01 -13.95 -3.59
N ASN A 404 -28.38 -14.18 -4.84
CA ASN A 404 -28.80 -13.07 -5.70
C ASN A 404 -29.99 -12.32 -5.09
N ASN A 405 -29.98 -11.00 -5.16
CA ASN A 405 -30.95 -10.10 -4.55
C ASN A 405 -31.06 -10.24 -3.01
N MET A 406 -30.01 -10.71 -2.35
CA MET A 406 -29.98 -10.71 -0.88
C MET A 406 -30.09 -9.28 -0.36
N PRO A 407 -31.02 -9.00 0.58
CA PRO A 407 -31.11 -7.70 1.20
C PRO A 407 -29.91 -7.44 2.12
N ILE A 408 -29.24 -6.32 1.94
CA ILE A 408 -28.19 -5.82 2.82
C ILE A 408 -28.70 -4.55 3.49
N GLU A 409 -28.76 -4.56 4.82
CA GLU A 409 -29.11 -3.37 5.58
C GLU A 409 -27.91 -2.42 5.63
N ILE A 410 -28.05 -1.25 5.03
CA ILE A 410 -27.03 -0.21 5.02
C ILE A 410 -27.44 0.90 5.96
N GLN A 411 -26.49 1.38 6.76
CA GLN A 411 -26.70 2.53 7.64
C GLN A 411 -25.94 3.76 7.20
N SER A 412 -26.59 4.88 7.44
CA SER A 412 -25.93 6.17 7.52
C SER A 412 -24.96 6.22 8.71
N HIS A 413 -23.80 6.84 8.49
CA HIS A 413 -22.78 7.08 9.50
C HIS A 413 -23.22 8.04 10.62
N ASP A 414 -24.35 8.78 10.48
CA ASP A 414 -24.85 9.78 11.43
C ASP A 414 -25.85 9.25 12.47
N THR A 415 -26.19 7.95 12.48
CA THR A 415 -27.22 7.44 13.39
C THR A 415 -26.61 6.92 14.70
N PRO A 416 -27.09 7.37 15.89
CA PRO A 416 -26.67 6.80 17.16
C PRO A 416 -26.97 5.30 17.18
N ALA A 417 -26.03 4.51 17.72
CA ALA A 417 -26.02 3.07 17.73
C ALA A 417 -27.40 2.40 17.92
N SER A 418 -27.93 1.83 16.85
CA SER A 418 -28.91 0.78 16.89
C SER A 418 -28.18 -0.55 16.67
N PRO A 419 -28.47 -1.64 17.43
CA PRO A 419 -27.65 -2.85 17.45
C PRO A 419 -27.65 -3.68 16.15
N HIS A 420 -28.28 -3.23 15.06
CA HIS A 420 -28.55 -4.08 13.90
C HIS A 420 -28.15 -3.50 12.54
N ARG A 421 -27.17 -2.56 12.42
CA ARG A 421 -26.94 -1.89 11.13
C ARG A 421 -25.45 -1.68 10.82
N ARG A 422 -24.99 -2.01 9.61
CA ARG A 422 -23.55 -2.14 9.29
C ARG A 422 -23.23 -1.82 7.83
N ALA A 423 -22.07 -1.16 7.58
CA ALA A 423 -21.37 -1.34 6.31
C ALA A 423 -20.76 -2.75 6.32
N GLU A 424 -21.06 -3.56 5.33
CA GLU A 424 -20.59 -4.95 5.28
C GLU A 424 -19.44 -5.09 4.30
N VAL A 425 -18.29 -5.53 4.81
CA VAL A 425 -17.21 -6.03 3.97
C VAL A 425 -17.13 -7.54 4.17
N SER A 426 -17.27 -8.29 3.09
CA SER A 426 -17.29 -9.74 3.11
C SER A 426 -16.32 -10.31 2.10
N ALA A 427 -15.60 -11.39 2.44
CA ALA A 427 -14.76 -12.13 1.51
C ALA A 427 -15.38 -13.48 1.17
N PHE A 428 -15.34 -13.84 -0.11
CA PHE A 428 -15.98 -15.04 -0.64
C PHE A 428 -14.99 -15.94 -1.36
N HIS A 429 -15.02 -17.24 -1.04
CA HIS A 429 -14.33 -18.28 -1.79
C HIS A 429 -15.30 -19.04 -2.71
N PRO A 430 -14.97 -19.28 -3.98
CA PRO A 430 -15.64 -20.33 -4.72
C PRO A 430 -15.37 -21.67 -4.04
N VAL A 431 -16.43 -22.48 -3.92
CA VAL A 431 -16.47 -23.76 -3.19
C VAL A 431 -15.31 -24.66 -3.64
N SER A 432 -14.22 -24.69 -2.95
CA SER A 432 -13.24 -25.77 -2.71
C SER A 432 -11.86 -25.22 -2.37
N LYS A 433 -11.61 -24.90 -1.10
CA LYS A 433 -10.34 -25.15 -0.39
C LYS A 433 -10.31 -24.41 0.93
N LYS A 434 -9.91 -25.11 1.98
CA LYS A 434 -9.60 -24.55 3.30
C LYS A 434 -8.48 -23.51 3.15
N TRP A 435 -8.55 -22.46 3.93
CA TRP A 435 -7.43 -21.53 4.15
C TRP A 435 -6.29 -22.32 4.82
N ASP A 436 -5.29 -22.70 4.05
CA ASP A 436 -3.99 -23.03 4.63
C ASP A 436 -3.20 -21.74 4.70
N VAL A 437 -3.24 -21.09 5.86
CA VAL A 437 -2.30 -20.03 6.20
C VAL A 437 -0.95 -20.73 6.41
N ALA A 438 -0.12 -20.68 5.39
CA ALA A 438 1.29 -21.03 5.56
C ALA A 438 1.98 -19.83 6.19
N CYS A 439 2.49 -20.02 7.41
CA CYS A 439 3.43 -19.12 8.09
C CYS A 439 4.69 -18.88 7.26
#